data_5de94117b5b269b9d8ef3267af0d5001
#
_entry.id   5de94117b5b269b9d8ef3267af0d5001
#
_cell.length_a   1.000
_cell.length_b   1.000
_cell.length_c   1.000
_cell.angle_alpha   90.00
_cell.angle_beta   90.00
_cell.angle_gamma   90.00
#
_symmetry.space_group_name_H-M   'P 1'
#
loop_
_entity.id
_entity.type
_entity.pdbx_description
1 polymer ?
#
loop_
_entity_poly.entity_id
_entity_poly.type
_entity_poly.pdbx_seq_one_letter_code
_entity_poly.pdbx_strand_id
1 'polypeptide(L)'
;MLRFPWWKIIIIIVPCLWGAYSVTPHFFYSKVEKYNDVQAQMLLDQPVDDQALLIAENSWYPWAPSRIVNLGLDLRGGAHVLVEVSLEEVYSERLASYWPEMRTNLRNIKEKVGSIRQVSGGINELLIKIGRQEGLAEAIALVKDNNKKSGLGILDVSSAEQTLIKVSLSEQEQKRIDNQTMEQSLEIIRRRVDEAGTREPTIQRQGERRILIQVPGLGSAEELLRLIGKTARLTFHPVVGANLSCSKKVNNQTLLLPSSEDSNSCFSLEKKSVVSGSQLTNAQPSFDQNNRPAVSFQFNPIGGRKFGAYTRDNVGNPFAIVLDNEVISAPIIQSHIPGGSGIITGSFTVDESNRLAILLRAGALPASIRVLEQRTVGPELGAD
;
A
#
# COMPACT_ATOMS: atom_id res chain seq x y z
N MET A 1 -62.53 -4.49 -37.06
CA MET A 1 -61.43 -3.55 -36.79
C MET A 1 -61.36 -3.32 -35.28
N LEU A 2 -60.29 -3.77 -34.60
CA LEU A 2 -60.04 -3.54 -33.17
C LEU A 2 -59.67 -2.06 -32.97
N ARG A 3 -60.62 -1.26 -32.48
CA ARG A 3 -60.36 0.14 -32.07
C ARG A 3 -59.74 0.13 -30.70
N PHE A 4 -58.43 0.29 -30.67
CA PHE A 4 -57.70 0.49 -29.39
C PHE A 4 -58.04 1.90 -28.85
N PRO A 5 -58.48 2.03 -27.58
CA PRO A 5 -58.72 3.34 -26.97
C PRO A 5 -57.39 4.07 -26.81
N TRP A 6 -57.40 5.38 -27.01
CA TRP A 6 -56.25 6.29 -27.01
C TRP A 6 -55.31 6.11 -25.83
N TRP A 7 -55.85 5.92 -24.66
CA TRP A 7 -55.07 5.74 -23.45
C TRP A 7 -54.20 4.47 -23.45
N LYS A 8 -54.62 3.40 -24.09
CA LYS A 8 -53.82 2.17 -24.25
C LYS A 8 -52.65 2.38 -25.20
N ILE A 9 -52.82 3.19 -26.20
CA ILE A 9 -51.76 3.57 -27.14
C ILE A 9 -50.70 4.38 -26.41
N ILE A 10 -51.10 5.34 -25.56
CA ILE A 10 -50.19 6.16 -24.76
C ILE A 10 -49.39 5.30 -23.77
N ILE A 11 -50.04 4.37 -23.07
CA ILE A 11 -49.36 3.45 -22.12
C ILE A 11 -48.30 2.59 -22.81
N ILE A 12 -48.44 2.27 -24.09
CA ILE A 12 -47.44 1.51 -24.84
C ILE A 12 -46.34 2.42 -25.40
N ILE A 13 -46.74 3.54 -26.01
CA ILE A 13 -45.79 4.45 -26.68
C ILE A 13 -44.84 5.14 -25.68
N VAL A 14 -45.36 5.61 -24.53
CA VAL A 14 -44.56 6.33 -23.55
C VAL A 14 -43.38 5.50 -23.00
N PRO A 15 -43.58 4.24 -22.55
CA PRO A 15 -42.46 3.40 -22.15
C PRO A 15 -41.49 3.08 -23.29
N CYS A 16 -41.99 2.89 -24.53
CA CYS A 16 -41.11 2.66 -25.70
C CYS A 16 -40.23 3.85 -26.03
N LEU A 17 -40.82 5.07 -25.99
CA LEU A 17 -40.06 6.30 -26.21
C LEU A 17 -39.06 6.56 -25.06
N TRP A 18 -39.47 6.30 -23.83
CA TRP A 18 -38.58 6.40 -22.68
C TRP A 18 -37.42 5.40 -22.74
N GLY A 19 -37.71 4.15 -23.15
CA GLY A 19 -36.69 3.13 -23.40
C GLY A 19 -35.72 3.54 -24.52
N ALA A 20 -36.24 4.02 -25.65
CA ALA A 20 -35.43 4.54 -26.75
C ALA A 20 -34.55 5.71 -26.31
N TYR A 21 -35.09 6.66 -25.52
CA TYR A 21 -34.35 7.77 -24.93
C TYR A 21 -33.23 7.28 -24.00
N SER A 22 -33.51 6.28 -23.14
CA SER A 22 -32.52 5.71 -22.21
C SER A 22 -31.39 4.98 -22.91
N VAL A 23 -31.59 4.44 -24.12
CA VAL A 23 -30.58 3.73 -24.92
C VAL A 23 -29.73 4.68 -25.78
N THR A 24 -30.17 5.93 -25.99
CA THR A 24 -29.46 6.92 -26.82
C THR A 24 -27.97 7.05 -26.51
N PRO A 25 -27.50 7.04 -25.22
CA PRO A 25 -26.07 7.16 -24.91
C PRO A 25 -25.19 6.08 -25.55
N HIS A 26 -25.75 4.87 -25.75
CA HIS A 26 -25.00 3.76 -26.32
C HIS A 26 -24.65 3.94 -27.81
N PHE A 27 -25.43 4.71 -28.54
CA PHE A 27 -25.14 5.06 -29.95
C PHE A 27 -24.01 6.11 -30.04
N PHE A 28 -23.80 6.88 -28.98
CA PHE A 28 -22.75 7.89 -28.91
C PHE A 28 -21.72 7.56 -27.84
N TYR A 29 -21.42 6.27 -27.67
CA TYR A 29 -20.63 5.72 -26.57
C TYR A 29 -19.35 6.53 -26.29
N SER A 30 -18.50 6.76 -27.29
CA SER A 30 -17.21 7.43 -27.12
C SER A 30 -17.34 8.91 -26.67
N LYS A 31 -18.44 9.59 -27.03
CA LYS A 31 -18.69 10.97 -26.60
C LYS A 31 -19.18 11.02 -25.16
N VAL A 32 -20.11 10.12 -24.81
CA VAL A 32 -20.66 10.03 -23.47
C VAL A 32 -19.59 9.56 -22.48
N GLU A 33 -18.72 8.65 -22.91
CA GLU A 33 -17.60 8.16 -22.11
C GLU A 33 -16.64 9.28 -21.73
N LYS A 34 -16.17 10.08 -22.69
CA LYS A 34 -15.31 11.24 -22.43
C LYS A 34 -15.94 12.24 -21.45
N TYR A 35 -17.24 12.52 -21.62
CA TYR A 35 -17.98 13.36 -20.70
C TYR A 35 -18.00 12.80 -19.29
N ASN A 36 -18.31 11.50 -19.15
CA ASN A 36 -18.36 10.83 -17.86
C ASN A 36 -16.99 10.70 -17.19
N ASP A 37 -15.90 10.54 -17.96
CA ASP A 37 -14.52 10.46 -17.44
C ASP A 37 -14.10 11.77 -16.81
N VAL A 38 -14.37 12.90 -17.47
CA VAL A 38 -14.09 14.23 -16.93
C VAL A 38 -14.95 14.53 -15.70
N GLN A 39 -16.24 14.16 -15.72
CA GLN A 39 -17.13 14.28 -14.55
C GLN A 39 -16.63 13.47 -13.35
N ALA A 40 -16.15 12.27 -13.59
CA ALA A 40 -15.58 11.42 -12.53
C ALA A 40 -14.29 12.02 -11.94
N GLN A 41 -13.41 12.59 -12.78
CA GLN A 41 -12.20 13.28 -12.32
C GLN A 41 -12.53 14.53 -11.48
N MET A 42 -13.54 15.30 -11.88
CA MET A 42 -14.03 16.46 -11.10
C MET A 42 -14.58 16.03 -9.73
N LEU A 43 -15.33 14.93 -9.67
CA LEU A 43 -15.90 14.42 -8.42
C LEU A 43 -14.82 13.89 -7.45
N LEU A 44 -13.67 13.47 -7.98
CA LEU A 44 -12.52 13.00 -7.21
C LEU A 44 -11.54 14.13 -6.84
N ASP A 45 -11.90 15.39 -7.13
CA ASP A 45 -11.05 16.57 -6.88
C ASP A 45 -9.67 16.48 -7.56
N GLN A 46 -9.61 15.77 -8.70
CA GLN A 46 -8.39 15.60 -9.49
C GLN A 46 -8.22 16.78 -10.45
N PRO A 47 -6.97 17.22 -10.71
CA PRO A 47 -6.73 18.27 -11.71
C PRO A 47 -7.15 17.76 -13.09
N VAL A 48 -8.11 18.46 -13.69
CA VAL A 48 -8.58 18.19 -15.05
C VAL A 48 -7.94 19.21 -15.99
N ASP A 49 -7.38 18.74 -17.10
CA ASP A 49 -6.83 19.61 -18.13
C ASP A 49 -7.96 20.46 -18.75
N ASP A 50 -7.70 21.78 -18.89
CA ASP A 50 -8.66 22.71 -19.48
C ASP A 50 -9.14 22.29 -20.88
N GLN A 51 -8.28 21.63 -21.65
CA GLN A 51 -8.65 21.09 -22.97
C GLN A 51 -9.61 19.88 -22.83
N ALA A 52 -9.40 19.03 -21.84
CA ALA A 52 -10.29 17.89 -21.58
C ALA A 52 -11.67 18.36 -21.11
N LEU A 53 -11.74 19.44 -20.31
CA LEU A 53 -12.98 20.11 -19.90
C LEU A 53 -13.77 20.63 -21.09
N LEU A 54 -13.13 21.38 -21.98
CA LEU A 54 -13.76 21.92 -23.19
C LEU A 54 -14.26 20.84 -24.14
N ILE A 55 -13.51 19.73 -24.27
CA ILE A 55 -13.90 18.58 -25.09
C ILE A 55 -15.10 17.87 -24.45
N ALA A 56 -15.13 17.71 -23.13
CA ALA A 56 -16.21 17.06 -22.44
C ALA A 56 -17.51 17.87 -22.48
N GLU A 57 -17.46 19.18 -22.22
CA GLU A 57 -18.63 20.07 -22.31
C GLU A 57 -19.26 20.08 -23.71
N ASN A 58 -18.44 19.98 -24.77
CA ASN A 58 -18.92 19.92 -26.14
C ASN A 58 -19.27 18.51 -26.64
N SER A 59 -18.97 17.46 -25.87
CA SER A 59 -19.18 16.08 -26.30
C SER A 59 -20.58 15.55 -25.98
N TRP A 60 -21.16 15.92 -24.85
CA TRP A 60 -22.46 15.42 -24.40
C TRP A 60 -23.26 16.48 -23.62
N TYR A 61 -24.58 16.40 -23.71
CA TYR A 61 -25.48 17.35 -23.07
C TYR A 61 -25.73 17.01 -21.61
N PRO A 62 -25.60 17.95 -20.63
CA PRO A 62 -25.81 17.69 -19.20
C PRO A 62 -27.22 17.18 -18.84
N TRP A 63 -28.24 17.48 -19.66
CA TRP A 63 -29.63 17.03 -19.47
C TRP A 63 -29.93 15.65 -20.06
N ALA A 64 -29.04 15.11 -20.91
CA ALA A 64 -29.22 13.83 -21.55
C ALA A 64 -28.77 12.67 -20.62
N PRO A 65 -29.38 11.47 -20.75
CA PRO A 65 -28.90 10.32 -19.97
C PRO A 65 -27.45 10.01 -20.33
N SER A 66 -26.61 9.83 -19.31
CA SER A 66 -25.16 9.58 -19.48
C SER A 66 -24.75 8.17 -19.02
N ARG A 67 -25.71 7.33 -18.61
CA ARG A 67 -25.43 5.96 -18.20
C ARG A 67 -25.15 5.09 -19.43
N ILE A 68 -23.94 4.56 -19.50
CA ILE A 68 -23.50 3.61 -20.52
C ILE A 68 -23.11 2.29 -19.86
N VAL A 69 -23.20 1.19 -20.61
CA VAL A 69 -22.68 -0.11 -20.17
C VAL A 69 -21.17 -0.07 -20.16
N ASN A 70 -20.55 -0.49 -19.07
CA ASN A 70 -19.11 -0.58 -18.99
C ASN A 70 -18.62 -1.73 -19.86
N LEU A 71 -17.78 -1.41 -20.82
CA LEU A 71 -17.17 -2.40 -21.72
C LEU A 71 -15.97 -3.04 -21.02
N GLY A 72 -15.87 -4.36 -21.12
CA GLY A 72 -14.74 -5.13 -20.61
C GLY A 72 -13.44 -4.86 -21.38
N LEU A 73 -12.37 -5.50 -20.92
CA LEU A 73 -11.01 -5.35 -21.44
C LEU A 73 -10.92 -5.61 -22.96
N ASP A 74 -11.68 -6.60 -23.45
CA ASP A 74 -11.65 -7.04 -24.87
C ASP A 74 -12.23 -6.00 -25.83
N LEU A 75 -13.19 -5.18 -25.35
CA LEU A 75 -13.88 -4.18 -26.18
C LEU A 75 -13.31 -2.77 -26.01
N ARG A 76 -12.79 -2.46 -24.82
CA ARG A 76 -12.25 -1.14 -24.52
C ARG A 76 -10.73 -1.08 -24.58
N GLY A 77 -10.07 -2.23 -24.52
CA GLY A 77 -8.65 -2.32 -24.26
C GLY A 77 -8.33 -1.99 -22.81
N GLY A 78 -7.07 -2.03 -22.44
CA GLY A 78 -6.64 -1.69 -21.09
C GLY A 78 -5.43 -2.48 -20.63
N ALA A 79 -5.20 -2.47 -19.31
CA ALA A 79 -4.08 -3.14 -18.67
C ALA A 79 -4.48 -4.49 -18.08
N HIS A 80 -3.68 -5.52 -18.34
CA HIS A 80 -3.77 -6.85 -17.72
C HIS A 80 -2.44 -7.15 -17.03
N VAL A 81 -2.46 -7.38 -15.73
CA VAL A 81 -1.26 -7.66 -14.94
C VAL A 81 -1.52 -8.81 -13.98
N LEU A 82 -0.60 -9.78 -13.98
CA LEU A 82 -0.55 -10.86 -13.00
C LEU A 82 0.63 -10.62 -12.07
N VAL A 83 0.37 -10.52 -10.77
CA VAL A 83 1.40 -10.30 -9.76
C VAL A 83 1.43 -11.43 -8.75
N GLU A 84 2.60 -11.68 -8.17
CA GLU A 84 2.82 -12.58 -7.05
C GLU A 84 3.16 -11.77 -5.80
N VAL A 85 2.54 -12.11 -4.68
CA VAL A 85 2.79 -11.50 -3.37
C VAL A 85 3.92 -12.26 -2.69
N SER A 86 5.00 -11.56 -2.29
CA SER A 86 6.18 -12.12 -1.62
C SER A 86 5.90 -12.27 -0.13
N LEU A 87 5.55 -13.48 0.30
CA LEU A 87 5.21 -13.78 1.70
C LEU A 87 6.43 -13.98 2.60
N GLU A 88 7.60 -14.18 2.01
CA GLU A 88 8.84 -14.46 2.73
C GLU A 88 9.25 -13.33 3.68
N GLU A 89 9.09 -12.08 3.25
CA GLU A 89 9.36 -10.89 4.08
C GLU A 89 8.41 -10.82 5.28
N VAL A 90 7.13 -11.15 5.05
CA VAL A 90 6.10 -11.15 6.10
C VAL A 90 6.41 -12.19 7.17
N TYR A 91 6.84 -13.38 6.78
CA TYR A 91 7.24 -14.43 7.72
C TYR A 91 8.45 -14.00 8.56
N SER A 92 9.47 -13.44 7.91
CA SER A 92 10.69 -13.01 8.60
C SER A 92 10.40 -11.85 9.58
N GLU A 93 9.58 -10.87 9.20
CA GLU A 93 9.13 -9.80 10.09
C GLU A 93 8.29 -10.34 11.26
N ARG A 94 7.41 -11.30 10.98
CA ARG A 94 6.58 -11.94 12.02
C ARG A 94 7.43 -12.69 13.03
N LEU A 95 8.38 -13.50 12.57
CA LEU A 95 9.34 -14.21 13.44
C LEU A 95 10.19 -13.23 14.25
N ALA A 96 10.70 -12.17 13.61
CA ALA A 96 11.48 -11.15 14.29
C ALA A 96 10.68 -10.43 15.39
N SER A 97 9.37 -10.29 15.24
CA SER A 97 8.51 -9.67 16.26
C SER A 97 8.41 -10.47 17.56
N TYR A 98 8.62 -11.79 17.52
CA TYR A 98 8.64 -12.65 18.72
C TYR A 98 10.00 -12.67 19.42
N TRP A 99 11.07 -12.22 18.76
CA TRP A 99 12.43 -12.28 19.34
C TRP A 99 12.59 -11.54 20.68
N PRO A 100 12.09 -10.32 20.88
CA PRO A 100 12.25 -9.60 22.17
C PRO A 100 11.65 -10.36 23.34
N GLU A 101 10.48 -10.97 23.15
CA GLU A 101 9.81 -11.77 24.18
C GLU A 101 10.58 -13.07 24.49
N MET A 102 10.95 -13.83 23.45
CA MET A 102 11.76 -15.05 23.61
C MET A 102 13.08 -14.75 24.31
N ARG A 103 13.75 -13.66 23.92
CA ARG A 103 15.00 -13.22 24.57
C ARG A 103 14.80 -12.91 26.05
N THR A 104 13.70 -12.26 26.41
CA THR A 104 13.39 -11.95 27.81
C THR A 104 13.14 -13.21 28.62
N ASN A 105 12.37 -14.14 28.06
CA ASN A 105 12.06 -15.41 28.71
C ASN A 105 13.30 -16.29 28.88
N LEU A 106 14.16 -16.38 27.87
CA LEU A 106 15.42 -17.10 27.94
C LEU A 106 16.42 -16.46 28.93
N ARG A 107 16.37 -15.16 29.15
CA ARG A 107 17.18 -14.48 30.16
C ARG A 107 16.86 -14.93 31.60
N ASN A 108 15.63 -15.33 31.87
CA ASN A 108 15.23 -15.82 33.19
C ASN A 108 15.95 -17.14 33.57
N ILE A 109 16.42 -17.89 32.57
CA ILE A 109 17.20 -19.14 32.77
C ILE A 109 18.66 -18.98 32.30
N LYS A 110 19.20 -17.74 32.33
CA LYS A 110 20.55 -17.42 31.83
C LYS A 110 21.65 -18.25 32.47
N GLU A 111 21.51 -18.62 33.73
CA GLU A 111 22.48 -19.46 34.44
C GLU A 111 22.67 -20.84 33.79
N LYS A 112 21.62 -21.40 33.17
CA LYS A 112 21.62 -22.68 32.48
C LYS A 112 21.99 -22.58 31.01
N VAL A 113 21.47 -21.56 30.31
CA VAL A 113 21.66 -21.42 28.86
C VAL A 113 22.92 -20.60 28.48
N GLY A 114 23.42 -19.77 29.38
CA GLY A 114 24.60 -18.93 29.16
C GLY A 114 24.29 -17.71 28.27
N SER A 115 25.12 -17.47 27.26
CA SER A 115 24.91 -16.36 26.30
C SER A 115 23.77 -16.68 25.34
N ILE A 116 22.96 -15.65 25.02
CA ILE A 116 21.81 -15.77 24.12
C ILE A 116 22.01 -14.78 22.98
N ARG A 117 22.10 -15.27 21.75
CA ARG A 117 22.28 -14.45 20.53
C ARG A 117 21.36 -14.94 19.42
N GLN A 118 20.78 -13.99 18.70
CA GLN A 118 20.14 -14.28 17.42
C GLN A 118 21.24 -14.45 16.38
N VAL A 119 21.12 -15.51 15.56
CA VAL A 119 21.98 -15.79 14.42
C VAL A 119 21.14 -15.69 13.15
N SER A 120 21.73 -15.22 12.06
CA SER A 120 21.06 -15.20 10.76
C SER A 120 20.70 -16.63 10.34
N GLY A 121 19.44 -16.86 10.11
CA GLY A 121 18.87 -18.11 9.61
C GLY A 121 18.38 -17.99 8.17
N GLY A 122 17.64 -18.98 7.70
CA GLY A 122 16.90 -18.93 6.45
C GLY A 122 15.72 -17.91 6.51
N ILE A 123 15.06 -17.71 5.38
CA ILE A 123 13.98 -16.69 5.21
C ILE A 123 12.83 -16.91 6.21
N ASN A 124 12.51 -18.17 6.55
CA ASN A 124 11.40 -18.54 7.45
C ASN A 124 11.88 -19.10 8.78
N GLU A 125 13.10 -18.78 9.20
CA GLU A 125 13.73 -19.38 10.36
C GLU A 125 14.39 -18.32 11.24
N LEU A 126 14.09 -18.37 12.53
CA LEU A 126 14.79 -17.65 13.56
C LEU A 126 15.72 -18.61 14.29
N LEU A 127 17.03 -18.40 14.16
CA LEU A 127 18.04 -19.20 14.86
C LEU A 127 18.50 -18.50 16.13
N ILE A 128 18.41 -19.21 17.26
CA ILE A 128 18.85 -18.71 18.56
C ILE A 128 20.02 -19.55 19.03
N LYS A 129 21.19 -18.94 19.14
CA LYS A 129 22.40 -19.58 19.70
C LYS A 129 22.46 -19.37 21.18
N ILE A 130 22.60 -20.47 21.94
CA ILE A 130 22.83 -20.49 23.39
C ILE A 130 24.28 -20.85 23.69
N GLY A 131 24.77 -20.39 24.84
CA GLY A 131 26.17 -20.59 25.22
C GLY A 131 26.50 -21.93 25.86
N ARG A 132 25.48 -22.66 26.39
CA ARG A 132 25.66 -23.92 27.08
C ARG A 132 24.71 -24.98 26.52
N GLN A 133 25.25 -26.13 26.13
CA GLN A 133 24.47 -27.23 25.56
C GLN A 133 23.50 -27.86 26.60
N GLU A 134 23.90 -27.91 27.87
CA GLU A 134 23.10 -28.50 28.97
C GLU A 134 21.72 -27.83 29.10
N GLY A 135 21.64 -26.50 28.82
CA GLY A 135 20.41 -25.76 28.90
C GLY A 135 19.50 -25.82 27.66
N LEU A 136 19.89 -26.56 26.60
CA LEU A 136 19.16 -26.60 25.34
C LEU A 136 17.75 -27.16 25.48
N ALA A 137 17.61 -28.29 26.16
CA ALA A 137 16.31 -28.95 26.35
C ALA A 137 15.33 -28.05 27.14
N GLU A 138 15.82 -27.39 28.19
CA GLU A 138 15.01 -26.49 29.01
C GLU A 138 14.65 -25.20 28.26
N ALA A 139 15.57 -24.65 27.47
CA ALA A 139 15.32 -23.50 26.61
C ALA A 139 14.24 -23.79 25.56
N ILE A 140 14.31 -24.97 24.90
CA ILE A 140 13.28 -25.40 23.93
C ILE A 140 11.93 -25.59 24.65
N ALA A 141 11.90 -26.22 25.82
CA ALA A 141 10.69 -26.42 26.59
C ALA A 141 10.04 -25.09 26.99
N LEU A 142 10.84 -24.13 27.42
CA LEU A 142 10.38 -22.79 27.82
C LEU A 142 9.80 -22.00 26.61
N VAL A 143 10.45 -22.05 25.46
CA VAL A 143 9.93 -21.40 24.24
C VAL A 143 8.64 -22.09 23.77
N LYS A 144 8.55 -23.42 23.86
CA LYS A 144 7.33 -24.20 23.55
C LYS A 144 6.18 -23.90 24.52
N ASP A 145 6.46 -23.78 25.82
CA ASP A 145 5.43 -23.51 26.82
C ASP A 145 4.83 -22.10 26.66
N ASN A 146 5.67 -21.11 26.37
CA ASN A 146 5.20 -19.76 26.05
C ASN A 146 4.33 -19.73 24.78
N ASN A 147 4.70 -20.48 23.76
CA ASN A 147 3.90 -20.62 22.54
C ASN A 147 2.52 -21.26 22.83
N LYS A 148 2.46 -22.26 23.74
CA LYS A 148 1.20 -22.88 24.18
C LYS A 148 0.34 -21.92 25.01
N LYS A 149 0.92 -21.13 25.91
CA LYS A 149 0.21 -20.13 26.71
C LYS A 149 -0.42 -19.02 25.88
N SER A 150 0.15 -18.71 24.70
CA SER A 150 -0.47 -17.83 23.71
C SER A 150 -1.69 -18.44 22.99
N GLY A 151 -2.00 -19.74 23.25
CA GLY A 151 -3.25 -20.40 22.85
C GLY A 151 -3.33 -20.88 21.40
N LEU A 152 -2.31 -20.68 20.57
CA LEU A 152 -2.46 -20.80 19.12
C LEU A 152 -1.49 -21.77 18.41
N GLY A 153 -0.50 -22.37 19.12
CA GLY A 153 0.48 -23.25 18.44
C GLY A 153 1.20 -22.60 17.26
N ILE A 154 1.51 -21.32 17.39
CA ILE A 154 1.98 -20.42 16.32
C ILE A 154 3.37 -20.79 15.81
N LEU A 155 4.22 -21.32 16.70
CA LEU A 155 5.63 -21.56 16.43
C LEU A 155 5.97 -23.05 16.54
N ASP A 156 6.73 -23.53 15.57
CA ASP A 156 7.44 -24.81 15.64
C ASP A 156 8.86 -24.58 16.17
N VAL A 157 9.21 -25.26 17.25
CA VAL A 157 10.49 -25.11 17.92
C VAL A 157 11.21 -26.46 17.94
N SER A 158 12.40 -26.49 17.37
CA SER A 158 13.25 -27.67 17.26
C SER A 158 14.72 -27.33 17.59
N SER A 159 15.53 -28.36 17.79
CA SER A 159 16.98 -28.20 17.83
C SER A 159 17.53 -28.31 16.41
N ALA A 160 18.34 -27.33 16.01
CA ALA A 160 19.08 -27.39 14.74
C ALA A 160 20.47 -28.03 14.93
N GLU A 161 21.14 -27.70 16.06
CA GLU A 161 22.46 -28.20 16.45
C GLU A 161 22.56 -28.26 17.98
N GLN A 162 23.70 -28.70 18.50
CA GLN A 162 23.92 -28.85 19.95
C GLN A 162 23.70 -27.56 20.79
N THR A 163 23.78 -26.39 20.17
CA THR A 163 23.60 -25.11 20.84
C THR A 163 22.66 -24.14 20.07
N LEU A 164 21.99 -24.65 19.03
CA LEU A 164 21.12 -23.86 18.17
C LEU A 164 19.66 -24.31 18.31
N ILE A 165 18.80 -23.35 18.65
CA ILE A 165 17.34 -23.50 18.65
C ILE A 165 16.83 -22.91 17.35
N LYS A 166 16.11 -23.71 16.57
CA LYS A 166 15.39 -23.29 15.38
C LYS A 166 13.94 -23.02 15.74
N VAL A 167 13.48 -21.84 15.41
CA VAL A 167 12.09 -21.43 15.55
C VAL A 167 11.54 -21.05 14.17
N SER A 168 10.44 -21.66 13.78
CA SER A 168 9.73 -21.37 12.53
C SER A 168 8.23 -21.20 12.79
N LEU A 169 7.51 -20.60 11.85
CA LEU A 169 6.06 -20.55 11.93
C LEU A 169 5.47 -21.93 11.63
N SER A 170 4.44 -22.34 12.38
CA SER A 170 3.70 -23.58 12.08
C SER A 170 2.97 -23.45 10.73
N GLU A 171 2.70 -24.57 10.06
CA GLU A 171 1.96 -24.58 8.80
C GLU A 171 0.59 -23.91 8.92
N GLN A 172 -0.08 -24.09 10.05
CA GLN A 172 -1.37 -23.46 10.30
C GLN A 172 -1.26 -21.95 10.38
N GLU A 173 -0.23 -21.44 11.06
CA GLU A 173 0.02 -20.00 11.16
C GLU A 173 0.48 -19.43 9.82
N GLN A 174 1.31 -20.12 9.06
CA GLN A 174 1.69 -19.72 7.71
C GLN A 174 0.46 -19.54 6.82
N LYS A 175 -0.44 -20.53 6.75
CA LYS A 175 -1.69 -20.45 5.99
C LYS A 175 -2.57 -19.29 6.45
N ARG A 176 -2.61 -19.02 7.76
CA ARG A 176 -3.36 -17.88 8.32
C ARG A 176 -2.77 -16.54 7.85
N ILE A 177 -1.45 -16.40 7.94
CA ILE A 177 -0.72 -15.22 7.46
C ILE A 177 -0.90 -15.04 5.96
N ASP A 178 -0.79 -16.12 5.16
CA ASP A 178 -0.98 -16.09 3.71
C ASP A 178 -2.35 -15.54 3.35
N ASN A 179 -3.41 -16.10 3.91
CA ASN A 179 -4.76 -15.65 3.63
C ASN A 179 -4.98 -14.19 4.06
N GLN A 180 -4.54 -13.82 5.25
CA GLN A 180 -4.66 -12.45 5.75
C GLN A 180 -3.88 -11.46 4.87
N THR A 181 -2.64 -11.79 4.49
CA THR A 181 -1.81 -10.94 3.63
C THR A 181 -2.41 -10.81 2.24
N MET A 182 -2.93 -11.90 1.68
CA MET A 182 -3.60 -11.87 0.37
C MET A 182 -4.87 -11.02 0.39
N GLU A 183 -5.73 -11.16 1.40
CA GLU A 183 -6.96 -10.36 1.55
C GLU A 183 -6.63 -8.88 1.71
N GLN A 184 -5.66 -8.54 2.55
CA GLN A 184 -5.21 -7.16 2.72
C GLN A 184 -4.60 -6.59 1.43
N SER A 185 -3.79 -7.39 0.71
CA SER A 185 -3.20 -6.96 -0.56
C SER A 185 -4.27 -6.69 -1.62
N LEU A 186 -5.27 -7.57 -1.74
CA LEU A 186 -6.42 -7.37 -2.64
C LEU A 186 -7.17 -6.08 -2.35
N GLU A 187 -7.46 -5.81 -1.06
CA GLU A 187 -8.18 -4.61 -0.64
C GLU A 187 -7.37 -3.33 -0.93
N ILE A 188 -6.07 -3.34 -0.65
CA ILE A 188 -5.20 -2.19 -0.89
C ILE A 188 -5.03 -1.95 -2.40
N ILE A 189 -4.82 -3.00 -3.20
CA ILE A 189 -4.73 -2.88 -4.66
C ILE A 189 -6.04 -2.31 -5.21
N ARG A 190 -7.20 -2.80 -4.74
CA ARG A 190 -8.51 -2.26 -5.15
C ARG A 190 -8.62 -0.79 -4.84
N ARG A 191 -8.31 -0.38 -3.62
CA ARG A 191 -8.33 1.05 -3.24
C ARG A 191 -7.42 1.90 -4.11
N ARG A 192 -6.20 1.44 -4.41
CA ARG A 192 -5.26 2.18 -5.27
C ARG A 192 -5.79 2.38 -6.69
N VAL A 193 -6.42 1.34 -7.23
CA VAL A 193 -7.00 1.37 -8.58
C VAL A 193 -8.26 2.25 -8.60
N ASP A 194 -9.13 2.14 -7.58
CA ASP A 194 -10.34 2.96 -7.45
C ASP A 194 -10.00 4.45 -7.26
N GLU A 195 -9.00 4.78 -6.43
CA GLU A 195 -8.52 6.13 -6.18
C GLU A 195 -7.86 6.78 -7.42
N ALA A 196 -7.38 5.95 -8.36
CA ALA A 196 -6.89 6.43 -9.65
C ALA A 196 -8.02 6.77 -10.65
N GLY A 197 -9.29 6.65 -10.22
CA GLY A 197 -10.45 6.99 -11.05
C GLY A 197 -10.78 5.96 -12.13
N THR A 198 -10.24 4.76 -12.03
CA THR A 198 -10.51 3.69 -13.00
C THR A 198 -11.91 3.10 -12.78
N ARG A 199 -12.57 2.71 -13.88
CA ARG A 199 -13.92 2.14 -13.82
C ARG A 199 -13.89 0.63 -13.81
N GLU A 200 -14.55 0.03 -12.80
CA GLU A 200 -14.82 -1.40 -12.67
C GLU A 200 -13.61 -2.33 -12.93
N PRO A 201 -12.53 -2.17 -12.15
CA PRO A 201 -11.40 -3.09 -12.27
C PRO A 201 -11.80 -4.50 -11.86
N THR A 202 -11.32 -5.50 -12.57
CA THR A 202 -11.41 -6.90 -12.14
C THR A 202 -10.15 -7.25 -11.37
N ILE A 203 -10.29 -7.46 -10.05
CA ILE A 203 -9.18 -7.81 -9.18
C ILE A 203 -9.54 -9.11 -8.47
N GLN A 204 -8.79 -10.19 -8.76
CA GLN A 204 -9.10 -11.54 -8.30
C GLN A 204 -7.85 -12.25 -7.80
N ARG A 205 -8.00 -13.04 -6.73
CA ARG A 205 -6.98 -13.98 -6.30
C ARG A 205 -6.91 -15.14 -7.28
N GLN A 206 -5.71 -15.47 -7.74
CA GLN A 206 -5.43 -16.60 -8.62
C GLN A 206 -4.47 -17.58 -7.96
N GLY A 207 -4.99 -18.66 -7.40
CA GLY A 207 -4.22 -19.61 -6.61
C GLY A 207 -3.88 -19.07 -5.22
N GLU A 208 -2.75 -19.51 -4.65
CA GLU A 208 -2.40 -19.21 -3.26
C GLU A 208 -1.78 -17.81 -3.08
N ARG A 209 -0.90 -17.38 -4.00
CA ARG A 209 -0.05 -16.19 -3.84
C ARG A 209 -0.14 -15.19 -4.98
N ARG A 210 -1.02 -15.39 -5.96
CA ARG A 210 -1.12 -14.54 -7.15
C ARG A 210 -2.39 -13.72 -7.14
N ILE A 211 -2.31 -12.52 -7.71
CA ILE A 211 -3.42 -11.60 -7.92
C ILE A 211 -3.45 -11.22 -9.38
N LEU A 212 -4.59 -11.44 -10.02
CA LEU A 212 -4.91 -10.99 -11.36
C LEU A 212 -5.57 -9.62 -11.26
N ILE A 213 -5.07 -8.65 -12.03
CA ILE A 213 -5.57 -7.28 -12.06
C ILE A 213 -5.82 -6.91 -13.52
N GLN A 214 -7.07 -6.56 -13.81
CA GLN A 214 -7.51 -6.14 -15.14
C GLN A 214 -8.22 -4.80 -15.01
N VAL A 215 -7.73 -3.80 -15.72
CA VAL A 215 -8.25 -2.42 -15.66
C VAL A 215 -8.60 -1.96 -17.07
N PRO A 216 -9.90 -1.96 -17.43
CA PRO A 216 -10.35 -1.46 -18.72
C PRO A 216 -10.09 0.05 -18.84
N GLY A 217 -9.69 0.47 -20.05
CA GLY A 217 -9.51 1.89 -20.38
C GLY A 217 -8.24 2.54 -19.82
N LEU A 218 -7.38 1.81 -19.11
CA LEU A 218 -6.07 2.30 -18.71
C LEU A 218 -5.10 2.23 -19.89
N GLY A 219 -4.31 3.29 -20.10
CA GLY A 219 -3.47 3.44 -21.29
C GLY A 219 -2.40 2.36 -21.45
N SER A 220 -1.81 1.88 -20.35
CA SER A 220 -0.78 0.85 -20.38
C SER A 220 -0.68 0.04 -19.09
N ALA A 221 -0.08 -1.16 -19.20
CA ALA A 221 0.23 -1.99 -18.04
C ALA A 221 1.30 -1.34 -17.13
N GLU A 222 2.20 -0.55 -17.69
CA GLU A 222 3.21 0.20 -16.93
C GLU A 222 2.58 1.27 -16.04
N GLU A 223 1.53 1.93 -16.48
CA GLU A 223 0.77 2.89 -15.68
C GLU A 223 0.13 2.22 -14.48
N LEU A 224 -0.52 1.07 -14.71
CA LEU A 224 -1.06 0.25 -13.62
C LEU A 224 0.03 -0.16 -12.62
N LEU A 225 1.19 -0.61 -13.10
CA LEU A 225 2.30 -0.99 -12.24
C LEU A 225 2.87 0.18 -11.42
N ARG A 226 2.87 1.39 -11.94
CA ARG A 226 3.25 2.60 -11.18
C ARG A 226 2.30 2.89 -10.02
N LEU A 227 1.02 2.52 -10.16
CA LEU A 227 0.01 2.69 -9.10
C LEU A 227 0.10 1.59 -8.03
N ILE A 228 0.34 0.33 -8.44
CA ILE A 228 0.28 -0.81 -7.52
C ILE A 228 1.66 -1.30 -7.08
N GLY A 229 2.72 -1.05 -7.85
CA GLY A 229 4.02 -1.72 -7.71
C GLY A 229 4.84 -1.35 -6.48
N LYS A 230 4.62 -0.18 -5.88
CA LYS A 230 5.33 0.24 -4.66
C LYS A 230 4.60 -0.22 -3.40
N THR A 231 5.36 -0.65 -2.38
CA THR A 231 4.76 -1.03 -1.08
C THR A 231 4.15 0.17 -0.39
N ALA A 232 4.71 1.36 -0.60
CA ALA A 232 4.30 2.62 0.02
C ALA A 232 4.31 2.57 1.56
N ARG A 233 5.31 1.88 2.12
CA ARG A 233 5.53 1.79 3.56
C ARG A 233 6.14 3.10 4.05
N LEU A 234 5.28 3.99 4.55
CA LEU A 234 5.69 5.27 5.12
C LEU A 234 6.02 5.10 6.60
N THR A 235 7.18 5.58 7.01
CA THR A 235 7.59 5.62 8.42
C THR A 235 8.30 6.93 8.74
N PHE A 236 8.21 7.34 9.99
CA PHE A 236 8.78 8.60 10.46
C PHE A 236 9.79 8.33 11.57
N HIS A 237 11.02 8.78 11.37
CA HIS A 237 12.15 8.46 12.23
C HIS A 237 12.92 9.68 12.71
N PRO A 238 13.41 9.66 13.96
CA PRO A 238 14.41 10.63 14.42
C PRO A 238 15.69 10.51 13.61
N VAL A 239 16.29 11.65 13.23
CA VAL A 239 17.58 11.70 12.54
C VAL A 239 18.69 11.76 13.56
N VAL A 240 19.61 10.81 13.49
CA VAL A 240 20.83 10.78 14.32
C VAL A 240 22.00 11.43 13.60
N GLY A 241 22.04 11.35 12.27
CA GLY A 241 23.06 11.98 11.43
C GLY A 241 22.62 12.08 9.99
N ALA A 242 23.03 13.13 9.31
CA ALA A 242 22.71 13.43 7.92
C ALA A 242 23.97 13.48 7.07
N ASN A 243 23.80 13.37 5.75
CA ASN A 243 24.88 13.48 4.74
C ASN A 243 26.06 12.54 5.00
N LEU A 244 25.77 11.30 5.39
CA LEU A 244 26.79 10.29 5.66
C LEU A 244 27.05 9.46 4.41
N SER A 245 28.30 8.93 4.31
CA SER A 245 28.58 7.92 3.28
C SER A 245 27.81 6.63 3.57
N CYS A 246 27.16 6.06 2.56
CA CYS A 246 26.34 4.84 2.67
C CYS A 246 27.17 3.58 3.05
N SER A 247 28.50 3.66 3.01
CA SER A 247 29.41 2.59 3.45
C SER A 247 29.69 2.59 4.95
N LYS A 248 29.21 3.59 5.71
CA LYS A 248 29.53 3.74 7.14
C LYS A 248 28.90 2.60 7.95
N LYS A 249 29.70 1.93 8.76
CA LYS A 249 29.20 0.94 9.72
C LYS A 249 28.33 1.64 10.77
N VAL A 250 27.11 1.12 10.94
CA VAL A 250 26.08 1.69 11.82
C VAL A 250 25.92 0.83 13.06
N ASN A 251 25.54 1.45 14.16
CA ASN A 251 25.28 0.76 15.43
C ASN A 251 23.97 -0.07 15.31
N ASN A 252 23.83 -1.12 16.10
CA ASN A 252 22.62 -1.98 16.10
C ASN A 252 21.29 -1.26 16.40
N GLN A 253 21.34 -0.02 16.88
CA GLN A 253 20.19 0.80 17.22
C GLN A 253 19.77 1.79 16.12
N THR A 254 20.59 1.94 15.08
CA THR A 254 20.35 2.88 13.98
C THR A 254 20.20 2.17 12.65
N LEU A 255 19.48 2.79 11.72
CA LEU A 255 19.33 2.41 10.31
C LEU A 255 20.08 3.41 9.46
N LEU A 256 20.77 2.95 8.43
CA LEU A 256 21.36 3.81 7.41
C LEU A 256 20.56 3.68 6.14
N LEU A 257 19.90 4.76 5.71
CA LEU A 257 19.03 4.75 4.55
C LEU A 257 19.46 5.82 3.55
N PRO A 258 19.39 5.53 2.24
CA PRO A 258 19.75 6.49 1.19
C PRO A 258 18.72 7.64 1.12
N SER A 259 19.18 8.78 0.62
CA SER A 259 18.33 9.92 0.27
C SER A 259 17.75 9.73 -1.12
N SER A 260 16.49 10.11 -1.33
CA SER A 260 15.88 10.15 -2.67
C SER A 260 16.44 11.28 -3.55
N GLU A 261 16.98 12.34 -2.95
CA GLU A 261 17.55 13.47 -3.68
C GLU A 261 19.00 13.23 -4.12
N ASP A 262 19.78 12.47 -3.33
CA ASP A 262 21.17 12.16 -3.62
C ASP A 262 21.48 10.72 -3.18
N SER A 263 21.57 9.82 -4.13
CA SER A 263 21.82 8.38 -3.91
C SER A 263 23.18 8.09 -3.22
N ASN A 264 24.13 9.04 -3.21
CA ASN A 264 25.43 8.91 -2.54
C ASN A 264 25.37 9.37 -1.08
N SER A 265 24.29 10.05 -0.69
CA SER A 265 24.07 10.56 0.66
C SER A 265 23.12 9.68 1.44
N CYS A 266 23.50 9.29 2.64
CA CYS A 266 22.68 8.48 3.53
C CYS A 266 22.39 9.21 4.84
N PHE A 267 21.23 8.89 5.41
CA PHE A 267 20.81 9.33 6.75
C PHE A 267 20.97 8.19 7.74
N SER A 268 21.54 8.48 8.90
CA SER A 268 21.51 7.59 10.06
C SER A 268 20.28 7.93 10.88
N LEU A 269 19.35 7.00 11.00
CA LEU A 269 18.06 7.16 11.66
C LEU A 269 17.95 6.24 12.86
N GLU A 270 17.15 6.59 13.85
CA GLU A 270 16.78 5.62 14.89
C GLU A 270 16.00 4.47 14.28
N LYS A 271 16.28 3.23 14.70
CA LYS A 271 15.61 2.03 14.18
C LYS A 271 14.11 2.01 14.48
N LYS A 272 13.70 2.60 15.62
CA LYS A 272 12.30 2.68 16.03
C LYS A 272 11.64 3.91 15.40
N SER A 273 10.62 3.70 14.59
CA SER A 273 9.77 4.79 14.08
C SER A 273 8.89 5.37 15.17
N VAL A 274 8.65 6.67 15.12
CA VAL A 274 7.72 7.39 16.02
C VAL A 274 6.28 7.12 15.61
N VAL A 275 6.00 7.26 14.32
CA VAL A 275 4.71 7.00 13.68
C VAL A 275 4.92 6.32 12.33
N SER A 276 3.90 5.64 11.84
CA SER A 276 3.91 4.95 10.56
C SER A 276 2.69 5.29 9.71
N GLY A 277 2.74 4.96 8.41
CA GLY A 277 1.66 5.17 7.46
C GLY A 277 0.35 4.48 7.85
N SER A 278 0.38 3.41 8.65
CA SER A 278 -0.83 2.76 9.17
C SER A 278 -1.68 3.66 10.10
N GLN A 279 -1.11 4.77 10.55
CA GLN A 279 -1.79 5.77 11.40
C GLN A 279 -2.27 6.98 10.59
N LEU A 280 -2.07 7.01 9.27
CA LEU A 280 -2.63 8.03 8.39
C LEU A 280 -4.13 7.80 8.22
N THR A 281 -4.89 8.90 8.22
CA THR A 281 -6.32 8.93 7.88
C THR A 281 -6.56 9.56 6.52
N ASN A 282 -5.70 10.49 6.13
CA ASN A 282 -5.83 11.19 4.87
C ASN A 282 -4.46 11.60 4.30
N ALA A 283 -4.37 11.65 2.97
CA ALA A 283 -3.23 12.21 2.24
C ALA A 283 -3.77 12.86 0.95
N GLN A 284 -3.35 14.09 0.66
CA GLN A 284 -3.82 14.86 -0.49
C GLN A 284 -2.67 15.58 -1.16
N PRO A 285 -2.70 15.73 -2.51
CA PRO A 285 -1.76 16.60 -3.19
C PRO A 285 -1.91 18.02 -2.68
N SER A 286 -0.79 18.72 -2.53
CA SER A 286 -0.74 20.09 -2.00
C SER A 286 0.47 20.81 -2.60
N PHE A 287 0.68 22.06 -2.19
CA PHE A 287 1.87 22.82 -2.52
C PHE A 287 2.56 23.31 -1.24
N ASP A 288 3.88 23.37 -1.27
CA ASP A 288 4.68 23.95 -0.18
C ASP A 288 4.61 25.49 -0.21
N GLN A 289 5.27 26.13 0.76
CA GLN A 289 5.33 27.61 0.85
C GLN A 289 6.01 28.28 -0.36
N ASN A 290 6.80 27.51 -1.12
CA ASN A 290 7.47 27.96 -2.35
C ASN A 290 6.70 27.59 -3.62
N ASN A 291 5.42 27.18 -3.49
CA ASN A 291 4.55 26.74 -4.58
C ASN A 291 5.11 25.52 -5.34
N ARG A 292 5.84 24.63 -4.67
CA ARG A 292 6.32 23.37 -5.24
C ARG A 292 5.38 22.23 -4.85
N PRO A 293 5.16 21.24 -5.75
CA PRO A 293 4.31 20.10 -5.47
C PRO A 293 4.75 19.36 -4.19
N ALA A 294 3.77 19.05 -3.35
CA ALA A 294 3.96 18.41 -2.05
C ALA A 294 2.76 17.53 -1.72
N VAL A 295 2.82 16.77 -0.63
CA VAL A 295 1.70 15.95 -0.15
C VAL A 295 1.36 16.33 1.27
N SER A 296 0.15 16.82 1.51
CA SER A 296 -0.37 17.03 2.86
C SER A 296 -0.86 15.70 3.42
N PHE A 297 -0.65 15.49 4.72
CA PHE A 297 -1.12 14.29 5.41
C PHE A 297 -1.74 14.60 6.75
N GLN A 298 -2.58 13.67 7.24
CA GLN A 298 -3.19 13.74 8.56
C GLN A 298 -3.18 12.37 9.22
N PHE A 299 -2.76 12.32 10.48
CA PHE A 299 -2.81 11.12 11.30
C PHE A 299 -4.16 10.96 12.00
N ASN A 300 -4.46 9.72 12.36
CA ASN A 300 -5.54 9.41 13.31
C ASN A 300 -5.21 9.93 14.72
N PRO A 301 -6.17 9.95 15.66
CA PRO A 301 -5.92 10.49 17.01
C PRO A 301 -4.76 9.82 17.77
N ILE A 302 -4.46 8.56 17.49
CA ILE A 302 -3.35 7.83 18.13
C ILE A 302 -2.00 8.31 17.57
N GLY A 303 -1.89 8.36 16.24
CA GLY A 303 -0.71 8.86 15.53
C GLY A 303 -0.47 10.34 15.83
N GLY A 304 -1.53 11.15 15.81
CA GLY A 304 -1.46 12.58 16.13
C GLY A 304 -0.92 12.85 17.54
N ARG A 305 -1.35 12.09 18.56
CA ARG A 305 -0.80 12.21 19.92
C ARG A 305 0.69 11.86 19.99
N LYS A 306 1.10 10.76 19.33
CA LYS A 306 2.52 10.36 19.29
C LYS A 306 3.37 11.39 18.57
N PHE A 307 2.90 11.85 17.41
CA PHE A 307 3.58 12.84 16.60
C PHE A 307 3.66 14.19 17.31
N GLY A 308 2.54 14.63 17.92
CA GLY A 308 2.50 15.85 18.72
C GLY A 308 3.44 15.81 19.92
N ALA A 309 3.45 14.73 20.70
CA ALA A 309 4.38 14.56 21.81
C ALA A 309 5.85 14.62 21.32
N TYR A 310 6.17 13.91 20.24
CA TYR A 310 7.51 13.91 19.69
C TYR A 310 7.93 15.31 19.19
N THR A 311 7.09 15.99 18.40
CA THR A 311 7.40 17.32 17.86
C THR A 311 7.55 18.39 18.95
N ARG A 312 6.80 18.29 20.06
CA ARG A 312 6.97 19.17 21.21
C ARG A 312 8.36 19.06 21.83
N ASP A 313 8.84 17.82 22.00
CA ASP A 313 10.09 17.54 22.73
C ASP A 313 11.33 17.66 21.81
N ASN A 314 11.15 17.81 20.48
CA ASN A 314 12.21 17.80 19.48
C ASN A 314 12.17 19.00 18.52
N VAL A 315 11.67 20.16 18.97
CA VAL A 315 11.71 21.41 18.17
C VAL A 315 13.17 21.76 17.86
N GLY A 316 13.45 22.11 16.61
CA GLY A 316 14.80 22.40 16.10
C GLY A 316 15.58 21.18 15.61
N ASN A 317 15.11 19.96 15.84
CA ASN A 317 15.74 18.74 15.37
C ASN A 317 15.17 18.28 14.01
N PRO A 318 15.97 17.65 13.15
CA PRO A 318 15.50 17.07 11.89
C PRO A 318 14.71 15.78 12.15
N PHE A 319 13.73 15.53 11.28
CA PHE A 319 12.82 14.40 11.36
C PHE A 319 12.64 13.76 9.97
N ALA A 320 13.11 12.55 9.80
CA ALA A 320 13.10 11.89 8.50
C ALA A 320 11.76 11.24 8.17
N ILE A 321 11.30 11.48 6.95
CA ILE A 321 10.15 10.83 6.32
C ILE A 321 10.71 9.78 5.37
N VAL A 322 10.46 8.51 5.67
CA VAL A 322 10.99 7.35 4.97
C VAL A 322 9.85 6.63 4.24
N LEU A 323 10.02 6.39 2.95
CA LEU A 323 9.12 5.59 2.11
C LEU A 323 9.92 4.45 1.48
N ASP A 324 9.48 3.22 1.70
CA ASP A 324 10.07 2.01 1.12
C ASP A 324 11.61 1.93 1.33
N ASN A 325 12.09 2.26 2.55
CA ASN A 325 13.50 2.28 2.94
C ASN A 325 14.34 3.38 2.27
N GLU A 326 13.73 4.43 1.76
CA GLU A 326 14.39 5.61 1.19
C GLU A 326 13.92 6.87 1.91
N VAL A 327 14.83 7.78 2.26
CA VAL A 327 14.49 9.05 2.90
C VAL A 327 14.04 10.04 1.84
N ILE A 328 12.74 10.34 1.81
CA ILE A 328 12.17 11.32 0.87
C ILE A 328 12.48 12.74 1.30
N SER A 329 12.40 12.99 2.61
CA SER A 329 12.58 14.34 3.16
C SER A 329 13.00 14.25 4.62
N ALA A 330 13.80 15.19 5.07
CA ALA A 330 14.22 15.30 6.47
C ALA A 330 14.08 16.75 6.99
N PRO A 331 12.83 17.28 7.06
CA PRO A 331 12.59 18.64 7.53
C PRO A 331 12.96 18.83 9.00
N ILE A 332 13.34 20.07 9.35
CA ILE A 332 13.54 20.49 10.74
C ILE A 332 12.16 20.81 11.34
N ILE A 333 11.89 20.29 12.53
CA ILE A 333 10.68 20.58 13.30
C ILE A 333 10.70 22.03 13.74
N GLN A 334 9.86 22.86 13.13
CA GLN A 334 9.80 24.31 13.41
C GLN A 334 9.04 24.63 14.70
N SER A 335 8.01 23.87 14.99
CA SER A 335 7.14 24.08 16.15
C SER A 335 6.42 22.80 16.57
N HIS A 336 5.82 22.79 17.74
CA HIS A 336 4.92 21.73 18.18
C HIS A 336 3.71 21.58 17.24
N ILE A 337 3.41 20.35 16.80
CA ILE A 337 2.33 20.02 15.90
C ILE A 337 1.28 19.13 16.60
N PRO A 338 0.38 19.70 17.41
CA PRO A 338 -0.57 18.90 18.21
C PRO A 338 -1.66 18.23 17.36
N GLY A 339 -1.97 18.78 16.17
CA GLY A 339 -3.02 18.29 15.27
C GLY A 339 -2.66 17.03 14.49
N GLY A 340 -1.40 16.61 14.52
CA GLY A 340 -0.95 15.41 13.80
C GLY A 340 -1.06 15.53 12.29
N SER A 341 -1.00 16.74 11.72
CA SER A 341 -0.97 17.01 10.29
C SER A 341 0.38 17.57 9.87
N GLY A 342 0.75 17.40 8.62
CA GLY A 342 1.99 17.92 8.06
C GLY A 342 2.01 17.88 6.54
N ILE A 343 3.13 18.32 5.97
CA ILE A 343 3.36 18.33 4.54
C ILE A 343 4.66 17.59 4.26
N ILE A 344 4.61 16.63 3.34
CA ILE A 344 5.78 15.96 2.80
C ILE A 344 6.27 16.79 1.62
N THR A 345 7.42 17.39 1.77
CA THR A 345 8.10 18.16 0.72
C THR A 345 9.22 17.34 0.12
N GLY A 346 9.54 17.56 -1.15
CA GLY A 346 10.61 16.90 -1.90
C GLY A 346 10.67 17.45 -3.31
N SER A 347 11.53 16.87 -4.14
CA SER A 347 11.63 17.24 -5.56
C SER A 347 10.56 16.53 -6.40
N PHE A 348 9.27 16.73 -6.05
CA PHE A 348 8.16 16.09 -6.75
C PHE A 348 7.69 16.89 -7.96
N THR A 349 7.28 16.18 -8.99
CA THR A 349 6.38 16.70 -10.03
C THR A 349 4.92 16.64 -9.52
N VAL A 350 4.01 17.34 -10.19
CA VAL A 350 2.57 17.29 -9.86
C VAL A 350 2.05 15.84 -9.91
N ASP A 351 2.42 15.08 -10.95
CA ASP A 351 2.00 13.68 -11.10
C ASP A 351 2.56 12.77 -10.02
N GLU A 352 3.79 13.00 -9.58
CA GLU A 352 4.39 12.22 -8.49
C GLU A 352 3.73 12.52 -7.16
N SER A 353 3.41 13.78 -6.87
CA SER A 353 2.69 14.15 -5.65
C SER A 353 1.27 13.57 -5.63
N ASN A 354 0.56 13.59 -6.77
CA ASN A 354 -0.74 12.95 -6.91
C ASN A 354 -0.66 11.43 -6.65
N ARG A 355 0.27 10.74 -7.33
CA ARG A 355 0.46 9.30 -7.13
C ARG A 355 0.84 8.96 -5.69
N LEU A 356 1.74 9.73 -5.09
CA LEU A 356 2.14 9.52 -3.69
C LEU A 356 0.95 9.69 -2.75
N ALA A 357 0.11 10.70 -2.96
CA ALA A 357 -1.09 10.91 -2.17
C ALA A 357 -2.07 9.73 -2.27
N ILE A 358 -2.30 9.19 -3.49
CA ILE A 358 -3.11 7.98 -3.72
C ILE A 358 -2.53 6.78 -2.95
N LEU A 359 -1.22 6.52 -3.09
CA LEU A 359 -0.55 5.41 -2.43
C LEU A 359 -0.65 5.48 -0.90
N LEU A 360 -0.47 6.68 -0.34
CA LEU A 360 -0.54 6.90 1.11
C LEU A 360 -1.97 6.78 1.65
N ARG A 361 -2.97 7.27 0.90
CA ARG A 361 -4.39 7.19 1.27
C ARG A 361 -4.91 5.75 1.19
N ALA A 362 -4.55 5.01 0.14
CA ALA A 362 -4.91 3.61 0.00
C ALA A 362 -4.19 2.70 1.01
N GLY A 363 -3.04 3.12 1.49
CA GLY A 363 -2.23 2.41 2.49
C GLY A 363 -1.10 1.57 1.91
N ALA A 364 -0.23 1.12 2.82
CA ALA A 364 0.92 0.30 2.49
C ALA A 364 0.52 -1.16 2.22
N LEU A 365 1.08 -1.75 1.17
CA LEU A 365 0.97 -3.20 0.96
C LEU A 365 1.68 -3.95 2.09
N PRO A 366 1.08 -5.03 2.60
CA PRO A 366 1.66 -5.82 3.68
C PRO A 366 2.90 -6.60 3.24
N ALA A 367 3.03 -6.82 1.92
CA ALA A 367 4.14 -7.54 1.31
C ALA A 367 4.52 -6.89 -0.03
N SER A 368 5.77 -7.08 -0.45
CA SER A 368 6.20 -6.70 -1.79
C SER A 368 5.51 -7.57 -2.85
N ILE A 369 5.32 -7.01 -4.03
CA ILE A 369 4.73 -7.72 -5.16
C ILE A 369 5.74 -7.85 -6.29
N ARG A 370 5.72 -9.02 -6.96
CA ARG A 370 6.53 -9.30 -8.14
C ARG A 370 5.63 -9.49 -9.35
N VAL A 371 5.94 -8.79 -10.43
CA VAL A 371 5.21 -8.93 -11.70
C VAL A 371 5.60 -10.25 -12.34
N LEU A 372 4.61 -11.09 -12.63
CA LEU A 372 4.77 -12.34 -13.37
C LEU A 372 4.44 -12.15 -14.84
N GLU A 373 3.39 -11.39 -15.13
CA GLU A 373 2.91 -11.13 -16.47
C GLU A 373 2.33 -9.73 -16.54
N GLN A 374 2.61 -9.04 -17.65
CA GLN A 374 2.00 -7.76 -17.97
C GLN A 374 1.64 -7.73 -19.46
N ARG A 375 0.43 -7.29 -19.78
CA ARG A 375 -0.04 -7.11 -21.15
C ARG A 375 -0.86 -5.84 -21.24
N THR A 376 -0.63 -5.06 -22.26
CA THR A 376 -1.55 -4.00 -22.68
C THR A 376 -2.43 -4.59 -23.78
N VAL A 377 -3.73 -4.59 -23.58
CA VAL A 377 -4.72 -5.10 -24.51
C VAL A 377 -5.28 -3.91 -25.29
N GLY A 378 -5.13 -3.94 -26.61
CA GLY A 378 -5.79 -2.98 -27.48
C GLY A 378 -7.28 -3.32 -27.66
N PRO A 379 -8.14 -2.36 -28.02
CA PRO A 379 -9.53 -2.64 -28.37
C PRO A 379 -9.57 -3.46 -29.67
N GLU A 380 -9.83 -4.75 -29.57
CA GLU A 380 -9.84 -5.64 -30.75
C GLU A 380 -11.12 -5.54 -31.59
N LEU A 381 -12.23 -5.05 -31.04
CA LEU A 381 -13.56 -5.06 -31.67
C LEU A 381 -14.25 -3.68 -31.78
N GLY A 382 -13.57 -2.59 -31.44
CA GLY A 382 -14.16 -1.23 -31.44
C GLY A 382 -13.64 -0.30 -32.53
N ALA A 383 -12.82 -0.80 -33.45
CA ALA A 383 -12.17 0.02 -34.49
C ALA A 383 -12.70 -0.23 -35.91
N ASP A 384 -13.77 -1.04 -36.11
CA ASP A 384 -14.46 -1.23 -37.40
C ASP A 384 -15.69 -0.33 -37.51
#